data_fbdfe6e69ffd6f1c98d6b0b7b54aa0cd
#
_entry.id   fbdfe6e69ffd6f1c98d6b0b7b54aa0cd
#
_cell.length_a   1.000
_cell.length_b   1.000
_cell.length_c   1.000
_cell.angle_alpha   90.00
_cell.angle_beta   90.00
_cell.angle_gamma   90.00
#
_symmetry.space_group_name_H-M   'P 1'
#
loop_
_entity.id
_entity.type
_entity.pdbx_description
1 polymer ?
#
loop_
_entity_poly.entity_id
_entity_poly.type
_entity_poly.pdbx_seq_one_letter_code
_entity_poly.pdbx_strand_id
1 'polypeptide(L)'
;ERTWPYQPFTEVQFMQLGNADTATVDIKVMVTGSVKDYDRTFRVEVNPDSTTAVVNVDYLPLENDIMIGAGEYMAMVPVRLIRTESLQHGEKVLGLKLVENQYFKLAFPEWDAVKGFTSGDVREHFDASLHEIRFSDMMVRPTVWIGTDSSPYNDGAESGYWGAFSRKKLEMICERFDLTYNDFMSTTTMPTVLQSLIAKTMSQLLIDRYNAKDPVLEDDGRLMYFSGCPWASKIGVPWIPDEGYYD
;
A
#
# COMPACT_ATOMS: atom_id res chain seq x y z
N GLU A 1 -3.11 -20.95 -13.68
CA GLU A 1 -1.87 -20.67 -12.94
C GLU A 1 -1.81 -21.60 -11.74
N ARG A 2 -0.71 -22.36 -11.63
CA ARG A 2 -0.45 -23.10 -10.41
C ARG A 2 0.13 -22.13 -9.41
N THR A 3 -0.73 -21.56 -8.57
CA THR A 3 -0.26 -20.83 -7.39
C THR A 3 0.39 -21.83 -6.43
N TRP A 4 1.53 -21.48 -5.92
CA TRP A 4 2.20 -22.25 -4.88
C TRP A 4 1.27 -22.47 -3.69
N PRO A 5 1.27 -23.67 -3.09
CA PRO A 5 0.47 -23.93 -1.91
C PRO A 5 0.88 -23.10 -0.70
N TYR A 6 2.11 -22.59 -0.69
CA TYR A 6 2.65 -21.80 0.40
C TYR A 6 3.24 -20.49 -0.11
N GLN A 7 2.91 -19.40 0.60
CA GLN A 7 3.51 -18.08 0.40
C GLN A 7 4.06 -17.58 1.75
N PRO A 8 5.35 -17.22 1.84
CA PRO A 8 5.99 -16.83 3.10
C PRO A 8 5.50 -15.50 3.64
N PHE A 9 4.94 -14.64 2.80
CA PHE A 9 4.39 -13.35 3.19
C PHE A 9 3.22 -12.92 2.30
N THR A 10 2.42 -12.02 2.85
CA THR A 10 1.36 -11.29 2.14
C THR A 10 1.65 -9.79 2.25
N GLU A 11 1.56 -9.08 1.14
CA GLU A 11 1.74 -7.62 1.10
C GLU A 11 0.39 -6.91 1.03
N VAL A 12 0.23 -5.84 1.83
CA VAL A 12 -0.95 -4.99 1.84
C VAL A 12 -0.53 -3.53 1.70
N GLN A 13 -0.99 -2.89 0.65
CA GLN A 13 -0.75 -1.47 0.40
C GLN A 13 -2.07 -0.71 0.59
N PHE A 14 -2.20 0.02 1.70
CA PHE A 14 -3.43 0.76 2.02
C PHE A 14 -3.80 1.79 0.95
N MET A 15 -2.80 2.37 0.28
CA MET A 15 -3.04 3.26 -0.86
C MET A 15 -3.89 2.64 -1.97
N GLN A 16 -3.79 1.32 -2.18
CA GLN A 16 -4.58 0.61 -3.19
C GLN A 16 -6.02 0.32 -2.74
N LEU A 17 -6.31 0.48 -1.46
CA LEU A 17 -7.62 0.25 -0.84
C LEU A 17 -8.46 1.54 -0.73
N GLY A 18 -8.02 2.63 -1.38
CA GLY A 18 -8.71 3.92 -1.32
C GLY A 18 -8.67 4.51 0.10
N ASN A 19 -9.83 4.98 0.58
CA ASN A 19 -9.98 5.61 1.89
C ASN A 19 -10.35 4.62 3.02
N ALA A 20 -10.08 3.33 2.83
CA ALA A 20 -10.37 2.33 3.86
C ALA A 20 -9.45 2.51 5.07
N ASP A 21 -10.02 2.63 6.26
CA ASP A 21 -9.30 2.75 7.55
C ASP A 21 -8.83 1.39 8.07
N THR A 22 -9.36 0.30 7.53
CA THR A 22 -9.02 -1.07 7.91
C THR A 22 -8.96 -1.98 6.70
N ALA A 23 -8.15 -3.04 6.79
CA ALA A 23 -8.10 -4.10 5.79
C ALA A 23 -8.23 -5.47 6.49
N THR A 24 -9.00 -6.38 5.90
CA THR A 24 -9.03 -7.79 6.34
C THR A 24 -8.21 -8.62 5.37
N VAL A 25 -7.29 -9.39 5.91
CA VAL A 25 -6.41 -10.30 5.17
C VAL A 25 -6.71 -11.73 5.64
N ASP A 26 -7.10 -12.59 4.72
CA ASP A 26 -7.39 -14.00 5.01
C ASP A 26 -6.17 -14.86 4.67
N ILE A 27 -5.46 -15.34 5.69
CA ILE A 27 -4.30 -16.21 5.52
C ILE A 27 -4.75 -17.65 5.48
N LYS A 28 -4.48 -18.31 4.35
CA LYS A 28 -4.83 -19.72 4.16
C LYS A 28 -3.87 -20.64 4.91
N VAL A 29 -4.41 -21.48 5.78
CA VAL A 29 -3.69 -22.58 6.42
C VAL A 29 -4.21 -23.89 5.86
N MET A 30 -3.31 -24.76 5.40
CA MET A 30 -3.61 -26.06 4.84
C MET A 30 -2.96 -27.16 5.68
N VAL A 31 -3.62 -28.29 5.79
CA VAL A 31 -3.08 -29.47 6.47
C VAL A 31 -2.61 -30.51 5.44
N THR A 32 -1.54 -31.20 5.80
CA THR A 32 -1.07 -32.38 5.09
C THR A 32 -1.62 -33.67 5.72
N GLY A 33 -1.75 -34.74 4.93
CA GLY A 33 -2.26 -36.02 5.37
C GLY A 33 -3.76 -36.21 5.12
N SER A 34 -4.35 -37.24 5.75
CA SER A 34 -5.73 -37.60 5.52
C SER A 34 -6.71 -36.63 6.14
N VAL A 35 -7.74 -36.27 5.39
CA VAL A 35 -8.90 -35.55 5.89
C VAL A 35 -9.58 -36.37 7.00
N LYS A 36 -10.10 -35.69 8.01
CA LYS A 36 -10.81 -36.33 9.13
C LYS A 36 -12.30 -36.03 9.06
N ASP A 37 -13.08 -36.92 9.63
CA ASP A 37 -14.53 -36.84 9.70
C ASP A 37 -15.05 -36.12 10.96
N TYR A 38 -14.16 -35.38 11.64
CA TYR A 38 -14.44 -34.56 12.82
C TYR A 38 -13.72 -33.23 12.78
N ASP A 39 -14.26 -32.26 13.51
CA ASP A 39 -13.69 -30.92 13.64
C ASP A 39 -12.37 -30.94 14.38
N ARG A 40 -11.41 -30.13 13.93
CA ARG A 40 -10.07 -29.98 14.54
C ARG A 40 -9.70 -28.51 14.62
N THR A 41 -9.14 -28.11 15.72
CA THR A 41 -8.69 -26.74 15.94
C THR A 41 -7.17 -26.67 15.82
N PHE A 42 -6.66 -25.73 15.05
CA PHE A 42 -5.24 -25.38 15.06
C PHE A 42 -5.04 -24.04 15.73
N ARG A 43 -3.81 -23.77 16.19
CA ARG A 43 -3.48 -22.56 16.91
C ARG A 43 -2.51 -21.69 16.12
N VAL A 44 -2.84 -20.41 16.02
CA VAL A 44 -2.00 -19.35 15.44
C VAL A 44 -1.66 -18.35 16.53
N GLU A 45 -0.41 -17.92 16.56
CA GLU A 45 0.06 -16.88 17.48
C GLU A 45 0.87 -15.83 16.71
N VAL A 46 1.00 -14.66 17.30
CA VAL A 46 1.94 -13.64 16.81
C VAL A 46 3.36 -14.15 17.02
N ASN A 47 4.18 -14.06 15.99
CA ASN A 47 5.61 -14.32 16.09
C ASN A 47 6.35 -13.02 16.47
N PRO A 48 6.82 -12.88 17.72
CA PRO A 48 7.46 -11.64 18.17
C PRO A 48 8.78 -11.36 17.46
N ASP A 49 9.45 -12.40 16.95
CA ASP A 49 10.79 -12.26 16.34
C ASP A 49 10.74 -11.54 14.98
N SER A 50 9.59 -11.55 14.31
CA SER A 50 9.40 -10.86 13.02
C SER A 50 8.32 -9.77 13.06
N THR A 51 7.75 -9.46 14.25
CA THR A 51 6.66 -8.48 14.37
C THR A 51 7.17 -7.11 14.76
N THR A 52 6.83 -6.10 13.97
CA THR A 52 7.03 -4.68 14.28
C THR A 52 5.71 -3.95 14.53
N ALA A 53 4.59 -4.59 14.18
CA ALA A 53 3.25 -4.07 14.37
C ALA A 53 2.78 -4.17 15.82
N VAL A 54 1.99 -3.20 16.28
CA VAL A 54 1.49 -3.11 17.66
C VAL A 54 0.00 -3.43 17.71
N VAL A 55 -0.38 -4.37 18.57
CA VAL A 55 -1.79 -4.76 18.77
C VAL A 55 -2.65 -3.59 19.24
N ASN A 56 -3.87 -3.49 18.73
CA ASN A 56 -4.82 -2.39 18.93
C ASN A 56 -4.36 -1.01 18.40
N VAL A 57 -3.21 -0.96 17.74
CA VAL A 57 -2.72 0.22 17.02
C VAL A 57 -2.69 -0.11 15.52
N ASP A 58 -1.90 -1.09 15.12
CA ASP A 58 -1.68 -1.45 13.73
C ASP A 58 -2.53 -2.65 13.27
N TYR A 59 -3.02 -3.46 14.22
CA TYR A 59 -3.92 -4.58 13.95
C TYR A 59 -4.81 -4.91 15.16
N LEU A 60 -5.95 -5.55 14.90
CA LEU A 60 -6.82 -6.06 15.98
C LEU A 60 -6.32 -7.42 16.49
N PRO A 61 -6.61 -7.76 17.77
CA PRO A 61 -6.24 -9.06 18.34
C PRO A 61 -6.68 -10.23 17.45
N LEU A 62 -5.80 -11.21 17.30
CA LEU A 62 -6.06 -12.42 16.54
C LEU A 62 -7.04 -13.36 17.27
N GLU A 63 -7.86 -14.06 16.50
CA GLU A 63 -8.47 -15.29 16.97
C GLU A 63 -7.41 -16.39 16.88
N ASN A 64 -6.98 -16.90 18.04
CA ASN A 64 -5.83 -17.80 18.11
C ASN A 64 -6.17 -19.24 17.70
N ASP A 65 -7.39 -19.69 17.98
CA ASP A 65 -7.81 -21.08 17.78
C ASP A 65 -8.82 -21.15 16.62
N ILE A 66 -8.37 -21.62 15.48
CA ILE A 66 -9.15 -21.65 14.23
C ILE A 66 -9.57 -23.09 13.91
N MET A 67 -10.84 -23.28 13.61
CA MET A 67 -11.40 -24.58 13.32
C MET A 67 -11.23 -24.97 11.84
N ILE A 68 -10.79 -26.21 11.62
CA ILE A 68 -10.92 -26.92 10.34
C ILE A 68 -12.05 -27.92 10.51
N GLY A 69 -13.14 -27.72 9.78
CA GLY A 69 -14.34 -28.57 9.86
C GLY A 69 -14.10 -30.01 9.44
N ALA A 70 -15.01 -30.88 9.83
CA ALA A 70 -15.04 -32.27 9.38
C ALA A 70 -15.09 -32.31 7.83
N GLY A 71 -14.25 -33.14 7.22
CA GLY A 71 -14.15 -33.23 5.77
C GLY A 71 -13.28 -32.14 5.11
N GLU A 72 -12.85 -31.14 5.83
CA GLU A 72 -12.05 -30.04 5.30
C GLU A 72 -10.53 -30.26 5.52
N TYR A 73 -9.74 -29.65 4.64
CA TYR A 73 -8.27 -29.69 4.68
C TYR A 73 -7.61 -28.34 4.81
N MET A 74 -8.39 -27.27 4.92
CA MET A 74 -7.90 -25.90 5.06
C MET A 74 -8.86 -25.05 5.88
N ALA A 75 -8.35 -23.95 6.42
CA ALA A 75 -9.14 -22.85 6.95
C ALA A 75 -8.45 -21.50 6.68
N MET A 76 -9.20 -20.42 6.80
CA MET A 76 -8.70 -19.06 6.68
C MET A 76 -8.52 -18.47 8.08
N VAL A 77 -7.41 -17.78 8.29
CA VAL A 77 -7.13 -16.98 9.48
C VAL A 77 -7.39 -15.52 9.12
N PRO A 78 -8.51 -14.93 9.58
CA PRO A 78 -8.80 -13.52 9.30
C PRO A 78 -7.93 -12.62 10.18
N VAL A 79 -7.18 -11.74 9.54
CA VAL A 79 -6.35 -10.74 10.22
C VAL A 79 -6.86 -9.36 9.84
N ARG A 80 -7.19 -8.53 10.85
CA ARG A 80 -7.66 -7.16 10.64
C ARG A 80 -6.55 -6.17 10.90
N LEU A 81 -6.10 -5.50 9.86
CA LEU A 81 -5.12 -4.42 9.90
C LEU A 81 -5.81 -3.07 10.08
N ILE A 82 -5.15 -2.15 10.74
CA ILE A 82 -5.61 -0.77 10.98
C ILE A 82 -4.67 0.16 10.23
N ARG A 83 -5.24 1.09 9.46
CA ARG A 83 -4.49 2.13 8.77
C ARG A 83 -4.09 3.21 9.77
N THR A 84 -2.80 3.44 9.95
CA THR A 84 -2.25 4.46 10.85
C THR A 84 -1.34 5.42 10.10
N GLU A 85 -1.17 6.63 10.62
CA GLU A 85 -0.27 7.62 10.04
C GLU A 85 1.18 7.10 9.94
N SER A 86 1.62 6.28 10.90
CA SER A 86 2.97 5.70 10.88
C SER A 86 3.27 4.87 9.65
N LEU A 87 2.25 4.27 9.01
CA LEU A 87 2.39 3.49 7.78
C LEU A 87 2.75 4.36 6.55
N GLN A 88 2.55 5.67 6.64
CA GLN A 88 2.96 6.60 5.58
C GLN A 88 4.49 6.79 5.56
N HIS A 89 5.16 6.48 6.66
CA HIS A 89 6.60 6.68 6.85
C HIS A 89 7.41 5.39 6.84
N GLY A 90 6.74 4.24 6.84
CA GLY A 90 7.40 2.94 6.81
C GLY A 90 6.45 1.76 6.80
N GLU A 91 7.01 0.61 6.44
CA GLU A 91 6.31 -0.67 6.48
C GLU A 91 6.24 -1.20 7.92
N LYS A 92 5.12 -1.84 8.25
CA LYS A 92 4.97 -2.68 9.45
C LYS A 92 4.86 -4.14 9.04
N VAL A 93 5.35 -5.00 9.91
CA VAL A 93 5.30 -6.45 9.74
C VAL A 93 4.53 -7.05 10.91
N LEU A 94 3.58 -7.91 10.62
CA LEU A 94 2.92 -8.80 11.57
C LEU A 94 3.32 -10.23 11.24
N GLY A 95 4.20 -10.79 12.04
CA GLY A 95 4.59 -12.19 11.95
C GLY A 95 3.56 -13.10 12.61
N LEU A 96 3.22 -14.18 11.96
CA LEU A 96 2.34 -15.24 12.44
C LEU A 96 3.12 -16.54 12.53
N LYS A 97 2.80 -17.36 13.53
CA LYS A 97 3.35 -18.71 13.68
C LYS A 97 2.26 -19.71 14.03
N LEU A 98 2.34 -20.88 13.45
CA LEU A 98 1.56 -22.03 13.87
C LEU A 98 2.16 -22.65 15.13
N VAL A 99 1.30 -23.12 16.02
CA VAL A 99 1.71 -23.79 17.27
C VAL A 99 1.13 -25.20 17.29
N GLU A 100 1.98 -26.17 17.62
CA GLU A 100 1.55 -27.55 17.77
C GLU A 100 0.47 -27.74 18.85
N ASN A 101 -0.43 -28.65 18.59
CA ASN A 101 -1.45 -29.03 19.57
C ASN A 101 -1.77 -30.55 19.49
N GLN A 102 -2.84 -30.97 20.14
CA GLN A 102 -3.26 -32.37 20.14
C GLN A 102 -3.67 -32.90 18.76
N TYR A 103 -4.09 -32.03 17.82
CA TYR A 103 -4.55 -32.41 16.50
C TYR A 103 -3.48 -32.29 15.42
N PHE A 104 -2.56 -31.35 15.57
CA PHE A 104 -1.59 -30.99 14.54
C PHE A 104 -0.17 -30.89 15.07
N LYS A 105 0.75 -31.43 14.27
CA LYS A 105 2.19 -31.37 14.47
C LYS A 105 2.86 -30.67 13.31
N LEU A 106 3.93 -29.96 13.59
CA LEU A 106 4.80 -29.28 12.62
C LEU A 106 5.91 -30.26 12.20
N ALA A 107 5.52 -31.33 11.52
CA ALA A 107 6.46 -32.42 11.18
C ALA A 107 7.49 -31.99 10.11
N PHE A 108 7.13 -31.02 9.26
CA PHE A 108 7.97 -30.51 8.17
C PHE A 108 7.86 -28.99 8.08
N PRO A 109 8.33 -28.25 9.10
CA PRO A 109 8.23 -26.79 9.07
C PRO A 109 9.14 -26.17 8.01
N GLU A 110 10.33 -26.74 7.83
CA GLU A 110 11.31 -26.29 6.86
C GLU A 110 11.32 -27.20 5.62
N TRP A 111 11.33 -26.60 4.45
CA TRP A 111 11.58 -27.35 3.22
C TRP A 111 12.19 -26.49 2.12
N ASP A 112 12.88 -27.18 1.21
CA ASP A 112 13.47 -26.58 0.02
C ASP A 112 12.62 -26.93 -1.20
N ALA A 113 12.45 -25.96 -2.06
CA ALA A 113 11.75 -26.19 -3.31
C ALA A 113 12.55 -27.13 -4.24
N VAL A 114 11.89 -28.15 -4.80
CA VAL A 114 12.54 -29.11 -5.69
C VAL A 114 12.69 -28.50 -7.08
N LYS A 115 13.90 -28.36 -7.57
CA LYS A 115 14.20 -27.86 -8.93
C LYS A 115 13.47 -28.69 -9.99
N GLY A 116 12.79 -27.99 -10.90
CA GLY A 116 12.05 -28.58 -12.00
C GLY A 116 10.57 -28.88 -11.73
N PHE A 117 10.11 -28.79 -10.46
CA PHE A 117 8.69 -28.89 -10.10
C PHE A 117 8.06 -27.52 -9.83
N THR A 118 8.87 -26.48 -9.85
CA THR A 118 8.47 -25.12 -9.51
C THR A 118 8.72 -24.19 -10.69
N SER A 119 7.71 -23.43 -11.08
CA SER A 119 7.85 -22.32 -12.01
C SER A 119 7.90 -21.00 -11.21
N GLY A 120 8.93 -20.21 -11.41
CA GLY A 120 9.14 -18.93 -10.73
C GLY A 120 10.35 -18.96 -9.77
N ASP A 121 10.54 -17.85 -9.06
CA ASP A 121 11.61 -17.70 -8.09
C ASP A 121 11.39 -18.67 -6.92
N VAL A 122 12.27 -19.65 -6.86
CA VAL A 122 12.30 -20.63 -5.77
C VAL A 122 13.05 -19.97 -4.61
N ARG A 123 12.35 -19.65 -3.55
CA ARG A 123 13.00 -19.27 -2.29
C ARG A 123 13.51 -20.53 -1.63
N GLU A 124 14.82 -20.58 -1.44
CA GLU A 124 15.47 -21.60 -0.65
C GLU A 124 15.27 -21.27 0.84
N HIS A 125 15.06 -22.30 1.65
CA HIS A 125 14.95 -22.21 3.11
C HIS A 125 13.80 -21.32 3.61
N PHE A 126 12.59 -21.82 3.59
CA PHE A 126 11.47 -21.18 4.29
C PHE A 126 10.82 -22.16 5.28
N ASP A 127 10.27 -21.60 6.35
CA ASP A 127 9.50 -22.31 7.37
C ASP A 127 8.00 -22.16 7.07
N ALA A 128 7.34 -23.27 6.71
CA ALA A 128 5.91 -23.29 6.40
C ALA A 128 4.99 -23.07 7.61
N SER A 129 5.56 -23.07 8.83
CA SER A 129 4.83 -22.73 10.06
C SER A 129 4.78 -21.23 10.33
N LEU A 130 5.53 -20.42 9.56
CA LEU A 130 5.64 -18.97 9.70
C LEU A 130 5.00 -18.27 8.49
N HIS A 131 4.40 -17.11 8.75
CA HIS A 131 3.90 -16.22 7.72
C HIS A 131 4.03 -14.77 8.15
N GLU A 132 4.37 -13.88 7.23
CA GLU A 132 4.44 -12.44 7.49
C GLU A 132 3.34 -11.71 6.73
N ILE A 133 2.68 -10.78 7.38
CA ILE A 133 1.85 -9.78 6.71
C ILE A 133 2.64 -8.47 6.76
N ARG A 134 3.05 -7.99 5.59
CA ARG A 134 3.77 -6.73 5.40
C ARG A 134 2.81 -5.69 4.90
N PHE A 135 2.69 -4.59 5.61
CA PHE A 135 1.71 -3.58 5.24
C PHE A 135 2.25 -2.17 5.43
N SER A 136 1.85 -1.31 4.51
CA SER A 136 2.25 0.10 4.49
C SER A 136 1.16 0.96 3.85
N ASP A 137 1.29 2.27 4.06
CA ASP A 137 0.53 3.32 3.38
C ASP A 137 1.48 4.31 2.69
N MET A 138 2.69 3.84 2.40
CA MET A 138 3.68 4.64 1.71
C MET A 138 3.22 4.95 0.29
N MET A 139 3.29 6.22 -0.04
CA MET A 139 2.90 6.66 -1.36
C MET A 139 4.06 6.50 -2.33
N VAL A 140 3.89 5.62 -3.28
CA VAL A 140 4.78 5.46 -4.42
C VAL A 140 4.20 6.21 -5.61
N ARG A 141 5.06 6.90 -6.38
CA ARG A 141 4.63 7.52 -7.63
C ARG A 141 3.97 6.48 -8.54
N PRO A 142 2.72 6.68 -8.98
CA PRO A 142 2.02 5.71 -9.80
C PRO A 142 2.61 5.63 -11.21
N THR A 143 2.28 4.56 -11.95
CA THR A 143 2.79 4.30 -13.30
C THR A 143 2.49 5.45 -14.26
N VAL A 144 1.29 6.01 -14.18
CA VAL A 144 0.88 7.16 -15.00
C VAL A 144 0.92 8.43 -14.17
N TRP A 145 2.07 9.09 -14.21
CA TRP A 145 2.24 10.43 -13.64
C TRP A 145 3.00 11.31 -14.64
N ILE A 146 2.32 12.31 -15.17
CA ILE A 146 2.85 13.14 -16.27
C ILE A 146 3.44 14.43 -15.72
N GLY A 147 4.65 14.33 -15.22
CA GLY A 147 5.39 15.46 -14.70
C GLY A 147 6.80 15.08 -14.27
N THR A 148 7.63 16.08 -14.07
CA THR A 148 9.02 15.93 -13.64
C THR A 148 9.30 16.82 -12.42
N ASP A 149 10.19 16.34 -11.59
CA ASP A 149 10.59 17.01 -10.36
C ASP A 149 11.46 18.23 -10.64
N SER A 150 12.23 18.18 -11.74
CA SER A 150 13.13 19.26 -12.16
C SER A 150 13.30 19.21 -13.68
N SER A 151 13.23 20.33 -14.34
CA SER A 151 13.46 20.45 -15.77
C SER A 151 14.63 21.40 -16.06
N PRO A 152 15.68 20.96 -16.79
CA PRO A 152 16.78 21.83 -17.19
C PRO A 152 16.33 22.95 -18.13
N TYR A 153 15.20 22.78 -18.81
CA TYR A 153 14.60 23.76 -19.69
C TYR A 153 13.74 24.81 -18.97
N ASN A 154 13.52 24.62 -17.66
CA ASN A 154 12.70 25.48 -16.81
C ASN A 154 13.47 25.88 -15.53
N ASP A 155 14.75 26.15 -15.65
CA ASP A 155 15.63 26.58 -14.55
C ASP A 155 15.50 25.69 -13.31
N GLY A 156 15.39 24.37 -13.50
CA GLY A 156 15.24 23.40 -12.41
C GLY A 156 13.86 23.36 -11.76
N ALA A 157 12.86 24.06 -12.28
CA ALA A 157 11.50 23.98 -11.79
C ALA A 157 10.79 22.72 -12.28
N GLU A 158 9.71 22.37 -11.59
CA GLU A 158 8.78 21.30 -12.00
C GLU A 158 8.24 21.56 -13.41
N SER A 159 7.92 20.48 -14.13
CA SER A 159 7.33 20.60 -15.46
C SER A 159 6.44 19.40 -15.81
N GLY A 160 5.84 19.45 -17.01
CA GLY A 160 4.83 18.48 -17.43
C GLY A 160 3.45 18.84 -16.89
N TYR A 161 2.44 18.00 -17.17
CA TYR A 161 1.07 18.32 -16.81
C TYR A 161 0.86 18.50 -15.31
N TRP A 162 1.50 17.66 -14.49
CA TRP A 162 1.25 17.61 -13.04
C TRP A 162 2.48 17.95 -12.19
N GLY A 163 3.63 18.23 -12.79
CA GLY A 163 4.86 18.52 -12.07
C GLY A 163 5.38 17.34 -11.23
N ALA A 164 6.09 17.65 -10.15
CA ALA A 164 6.58 16.66 -9.21
C ALA A 164 5.43 15.90 -8.54
N PHE A 165 5.69 14.62 -8.26
CA PHE A 165 4.74 13.81 -7.52
C PHE A 165 4.74 14.16 -6.04
N SER A 166 3.56 14.35 -5.46
CA SER A 166 3.35 14.43 -4.02
C SER A 166 2.03 13.74 -3.63
N ARG A 167 1.95 13.24 -2.38
CA ARG A 167 0.73 12.69 -1.81
C ARG A 167 -0.41 13.69 -1.89
N LYS A 168 -0.17 14.90 -1.39
CA LYS A 168 -1.14 15.99 -1.35
C LYS A 168 -1.74 16.30 -2.72
N LYS A 169 -0.88 16.34 -3.74
CA LYS A 169 -1.30 16.58 -5.13
C LYS A 169 -2.18 15.46 -5.66
N LEU A 170 -1.81 14.19 -5.42
CA LEU A 170 -2.61 13.04 -5.84
C LEU A 170 -3.95 12.99 -5.11
N GLU A 171 -3.97 13.20 -3.79
CA GLU A 171 -5.21 13.24 -2.99
C GLU A 171 -6.17 14.33 -3.47
N MET A 172 -5.67 15.51 -3.77
CA MET A 172 -6.48 16.60 -4.34
C MET A 172 -7.07 16.25 -5.71
N ILE A 173 -6.31 15.54 -6.56
CA ILE A 173 -6.83 15.06 -7.85
C ILE A 173 -7.91 14.01 -7.62
N CYS A 174 -7.65 13.02 -6.76
CA CYS A 174 -8.59 11.94 -6.45
C CYS A 174 -9.92 12.50 -5.91
N GLU A 175 -9.86 13.42 -4.95
CA GLU A 175 -11.04 14.07 -4.38
C GLU A 175 -11.82 14.86 -5.44
N ARG A 176 -11.13 15.61 -6.29
CA ARG A 176 -11.79 16.50 -7.28
C ARG A 176 -12.46 15.75 -8.43
N PHE A 177 -11.92 14.58 -8.81
CA PHE A 177 -12.36 13.82 -9.98
C PHE A 177 -13.02 12.49 -9.64
N ASP A 178 -13.21 12.19 -8.35
CA ASP A 178 -13.73 10.90 -7.85
C ASP A 178 -12.88 9.71 -8.38
N LEU A 179 -11.56 9.86 -8.28
CA LEU A 179 -10.58 8.88 -8.72
C LEU A 179 -9.92 8.19 -7.51
N THR A 180 -9.32 7.04 -7.77
CA THR A 180 -8.52 6.28 -6.81
C THR A 180 -7.08 6.17 -7.29
N TYR A 181 -6.14 5.81 -6.41
CA TYR A 181 -4.75 5.54 -6.78
C TYR A 181 -4.64 4.52 -7.94
N ASN A 182 -5.52 3.52 -7.96
CA ASN A 182 -5.50 2.48 -8.99
C ASN A 182 -5.79 3.01 -10.40
N ASP A 183 -6.53 4.12 -10.52
CA ASP A 183 -6.81 4.74 -11.82
C ASP A 183 -5.56 5.29 -12.48
N PHE A 184 -4.51 5.59 -11.70
CA PHE A 184 -3.21 6.06 -12.19
C PHE A 184 -2.24 4.92 -12.54
N MET A 185 -2.65 3.65 -12.44
CA MET A 185 -1.78 2.51 -12.74
C MET A 185 -1.78 2.12 -14.22
N SER A 186 -2.71 2.63 -15.03
CA SER A 186 -2.85 2.28 -16.44
C SER A 186 -3.26 3.48 -17.30
N THR A 187 -2.72 3.56 -18.51
CA THR A 187 -3.16 4.54 -19.51
C THR A 187 -4.60 4.29 -20.02
N THR A 188 -5.15 3.11 -19.78
CA THR A 188 -6.56 2.80 -20.09
C THR A 188 -7.50 3.55 -19.14
N THR A 189 -7.19 3.57 -17.86
CA THR A 189 -7.96 4.29 -16.83
C THR A 189 -7.59 5.77 -16.78
N MET A 190 -6.36 6.12 -17.15
CA MET A 190 -5.83 7.49 -17.19
C MET A 190 -5.40 7.91 -18.60
N PRO A 191 -6.34 8.06 -19.57
CA PRO A 191 -6.02 8.46 -20.94
C PRO A 191 -5.55 9.91 -21.01
N THR A 192 -4.79 10.26 -22.06
CA THR A 192 -4.16 11.59 -22.25
C THR A 192 -5.16 12.75 -22.16
N VAL A 193 -6.39 12.54 -22.64
CA VAL A 193 -7.46 13.56 -22.54
C VAL A 193 -7.81 13.86 -21.09
N LEU A 194 -7.93 12.83 -20.26
CA LEU A 194 -8.19 12.99 -18.82
C LEU A 194 -6.99 13.65 -18.12
N GLN A 195 -5.75 13.26 -18.48
CA GLN A 195 -4.55 13.87 -17.91
C GLN A 195 -4.48 15.39 -18.16
N SER A 196 -4.80 15.82 -19.38
CA SER A 196 -4.83 17.25 -19.73
C SER A 196 -5.99 18.00 -19.07
N LEU A 197 -7.15 17.36 -18.93
CA LEU A 197 -8.29 17.91 -18.21
C LEU A 197 -7.99 18.13 -16.73
N ILE A 198 -7.36 17.15 -16.08
CA ILE A 198 -6.88 17.25 -14.71
C ILE A 198 -5.94 18.45 -14.58
N ALA A 199 -4.91 18.54 -15.40
CA ALA A 199 -3.95 19.65 -15.36
C ALA A 199 -4.64 21.01 -15.46
N LYS A 200 -5.55 21.18 -16.43
CA LYS A 200 -6.30 22.44 -16.64
C LYS A 200 -7.21 22.79 -15.46
N THR A 201 -7.95 21.81 -14.93
CA THR A 201 -8.88 22.03 -13.83
C THR A 201 -8.13 22.35 -12.53
N MET A 202 -7.07 21.60 -12.24
CA MET A 202 -6.28 21.80 -11.04
C MET A 202 -5.49 23.12 -11.09
N SER A 203 -4.90 23.48 -12.22
CA SER A 203 -4.23 24.79 -12.36
C SER A 203 -5.19 25.95 -12.12
N GLN A 204 -6.41 25.89 -12.66
CA GLN A 204 -7.41 26.92 -12.41
C GLN A 204 -7.79 27.01 -10.92
N LEU A 205 -8.01 25.89 -10.26
CA LEU A 205 -8.29 25.83 -8.82
C LEU A 205 -7.15 26.47 -8.01
N LEU A 206 -5.89 26.17 -8.35
CA LEU A 206 -4.73 26.75 -7.67
C LEU A 206 -4.63 28.27 -7.88
N ILE A 207 -4.89 28.74 -9.11
CA ILE A 207 -4.92 30.18 -9.44
C ILE A 207 -6.02 30.90 -8.66
N ASP A 208 -7.23 30.33 -8.60
CA ASP A 208 -8.35 30.91 -7.87
C ASP A 208 -8.04 31.02 -6.37
N ARG A 209 -7.44 29.97 -5.78
CA ARG A 209 -6.99 29.98 -4.39
C ARG A 209 -5.89 31.00 -4.13
N TYR A 210 -4.91 31.08 -5.05
CA TYR A 210 -3.86 32.09 -4.95
C TYR A 210 -4.44 33.52 -4.96
N ASN A 211 -5.35 33.81 -5.87
CA ASN A 211 -6.01 35.11 -5.94
C ASN A 211 -6.90 35.40 -4.72
N ALA A 212 -7.45 34.36 -4.09
CA ALA A 212 -8.23 34.48 -2.85
C ALA A 212 -7.33 34.62 -1.59
N LYS A 213 -6.01 34.75 -1.74
CA LYS A 213 -5.04 34.84 -0.63
C LYS A 213 -4.94 33.56 0.22
N ASP A 214 -5.32 32.43 -0.34
CA ASP A 214 -5.29 31.11 0.28
C ASP A 214 -4.52 30.12 -0.62
N PRO A 215 -3.22 30.34 -0.87
CA PRO A 215 -2.44 29.52 -1.80
C PRO A 215 -2.27 28.09 -1.30
N VAL A 216 -2.27 27.14 -2.22
CA VAL A 216 -1.97 25.74 -1.90
C VAL A 216 -0.46 25.54 -1.98
N LEU A 217 0.11 25.14 -0.84
CA LEU A 217 1.55 24.83 -0.74
C LEU A 217 1.76 23.32 -0.65
N GLU A 218 2.88 22.87 -1.17
CA GLU A 218 3.43 21.55 -0.91
C GLU A 218 4.07 21.49 0.49
N ASP A 219 4.44 20.29 0.97
CA ASP A 219 4.96 20.09 2.32
C ASP A 219 6.30 20.82 2.58
N ASP A 220 7.06 21.10 1.53
CA ASP A 220 8.30 21.90 1.58
C ASP A 220 8.07 23.42 1.47
N GLY A 221 6.81 23.85 1.48
CA GLY A 221 6.41 25.26 1.46
C GLY A 221 6.39 25.92 0.08
N ARG A 222 6.72 25.20 -1.01
CA ARG A 222 6.60 25.74 -2.36
C ARG A 222 5.13 25.80 -2.81
N LEU A 223 4.82 26.71 -3.74
CA LEU A 223 3.50 26.70 -4.41
C LEU A 223 3.30 25.40 -5.17
N MET A 224 2.16 24.76 -4.99
CA MET A 224 1.78 23.58 -5.77
C MET A 224 1.66 23.97 -7.24
N TYR A 225 2.12 23.07 -8.13
CA TYR A 225 2.18 23.32 -9.57
C TYR A 225 1.40 22.30 -10.38
N PHE A 226 0.65 22.80 -11.35
CA PHE A 226 0.15 22.08 -12.54
C PHE A 226 0.42 22.93 -13.78
N SER A 227 0.53 22.31 -14.95
CA SER A 227 0.68 23.01 -16.20
C SER A 227 -0.50 24.00 -16.41
N GLY A 228 -0.18 25.26 -16.56
CA GLY A 228 -1.15 26.35 -16.64
C GLY A 228 -1.07 27.30 -15.43
N CYS A 229 -0.39 26.94 -14.34
CA CYS A 229 -0.07 27.88 -13.27
C CYS A 229 0.92 28.94 -13.78
N PRO A 230 0.75 30.24 -13.41
CA PRO A 230 1.62 31.33 -13.87
C PRO A 230 2.94 31.41 -13.11
N TRP A 231 3.20 30.55 -12.13
CA TRP A 231 4.42 30.50 -11.34
C TRP A 231 5.27 29.29 -11.68
N ALA A 232 6.56 29.40 -11.38
CA ALA A 232 7.49 28.29 -11.34
C ALA A 232 7.58 27.75 -9.92
N SER A 233 7.65 26.41 -9.77
CA SER A 233 7.80 25.74 -8.48
C SER A 233 9.04 24.87 -8.50
N LYS A 234 9.89 24.97 -7.47
CA LYS A 234 11.13 24.20 -7.35
C LYS A 234 11.13 23.45 -6.03
N ILE A 235 11.43 22.15 -6.09
CA ILE A 235 11.51 21.30 -4.90
C ILE A 235 12.54 21.88 -3.92
N GLY A 236 12.15 21.96 -2.65
CA GLY A 236 12.99 22.46 -1.56
C GLY A 236 13.16 23.99 -1.54
N VAL A 237 12.46 24.71 -2.40
CA VAL A 237 12.48 26.20 -2.42
C VAL A 237 11.09 26.70 -1.98
N PRO A 238 10.93 27.08 -0.70
CA PRO A 238 9.66 27.61 -0.21
C PRO A 238 9.26 28.88 -0.96
N TRP A 239 7.96 29.03 -1.20
CA TRP A 239 7.41 30.25 -1.75
C TRP A 239 7.45 31.37 -0.71
N ILE A 240 7.88 32.54 -1.13
CA ILE A 240 7.87 33.77 -0.33
C ILE A 240 6.86 34.70 -0.99
N PRO A 241 5.78 35.11 -0.30
CA PRO A 241 4.80 36.03 -0.86
C PRO A 241 5.45 37.40 -1.15
N ASP A 242 5.03 38.00 -2.26
CA ASP A 242 5.39 39.37 -2.60
C ASP A 242 4.88 40.36 -1.52
N GLU A 243 5.55 41.49 -1.39
CA GLU A 243 5.12 42.58 -0.49
C GLU A 243 3.68 42.99 -0.85
N GLY A 244 2.79 43.04 0.16
CA GLY A 244 1.38 43.34 -0.03
C GLY A 244 0.51 42.18 -0.54
N TYR A 245 1.04 40.97 -0.65
CA TYR A 245 0.21 39.85 -1.12
C TYR A 245 -1.03 39.56 -0.27
N TYR A 246 -0.93 39.78 1.06
CA TYR A 246 -2.04 39.55 2.00
C TYR A 246 -2.81 40.83 2.38
N ASP A 247 -2.46 41.99 1.82
CA ASP A 247 -3.13 43.28 2.05
C ASP A 247 -4.46 43.45 1.30
#